data_6672c89476ec36d244cd87e0bc50fef3
#
_entry.id   6672c89476ec36d244cd87e0bc50fef3
#
_cell.length_a   1.000
_cell.length_b   1.000
_cell.length_c   1.000
_cell.angle_alpha   90.00
_cell.angle_beta   90.00
_cell.angle_gamma   90.00
#
_symmetry.space_group_name_H-M   'P 1'
#
loop_
_entity.id
_entity.type
_entity.pdbx_description
1 polymer ?
#
loop_
_entity_poly.entity_id
_entity_poly.type
_entity_poly.pdbx_seq_one_letter_code
_entity_poly.pdbx_strand_id
1 'polypeptide(L)'
;MGHSSIQRIILLILDSLGIGELPDAKEYNDEGSNTLNNIIRDRGSIHLPNLEAMGIGLIQGVEGLERVKNPIASYGRLAEASIGKDTFIGHWEIAGLIINKPFSTYPDGFPKAIMESFEKEAGLGFLGNKAASGTEIIKELGEEHIKTGRPIIYTSADSVFQIAAHEEIMPVERLYEICRIARGIADRHNIGRVIARPFTGAKGSFRRTERRKDFSLAPTGDTLLDKLKANGFPVTGIGKIGDIYGHRGLTHEVHTKDNMDGVDKTIDALKGVDKGLIFTNLVDFDMLYGHRNDARGYAMALEDADKRLPEIIGFLKGSDMFIITADHGCDPTTPSTDHSREYVPLLVYGKRLRPGINLGTRKTFADIGQTIAEAFGIGRLGHGDSFLRKLTIP
;
A
#
# COMPACT_ATOMS: atom_id res chain seq x y z
N MET A 1 -29.40 24.19 2.89
CA MET A 1 -28.89 22.81 2.95
C MET A 1 -27.58 22.88 3.70
N GLY A 2 -27.62 22.51 5.00
CA GLY A 2 -26.42 22.61 5.85
C GLY A 2 -25.44 21.50 5.44
N HIS A 3 -24.43 21.85 4.67
CA HIS A 3 -23.30 20.98 4.50
C HIS A 3 -22.65 20.78 5.87
N SER A 4 -22.62 19.55 6.39
CA SER A 4 -21.67 19.22 7.44
C SER A 4 -20.29 19.43 6.83
N SER A 5 -19.68 20.56 7.15
CA SER A 5 -18.43 20.96 6.51
C SER A 5 -17.29 20.11 7.09
N ILE A 6 -17.14 18.90 6.59
CA ILE A 6 -15.91 18.15 6.83
C ILE A 6 -14.79 18.96 6.15
N GLN A 7 -13.81 19.35 6.94
CA GLN A 7 -12.70 20.19 6.49
C GLN A 7 -11.43 19.37 6.31
N ARG A 8 -11.27 18.32 7.14
CA ARG A 8 -10.08 17.50 7.14
C ARG A 8 -10.45 16.02 7.25
N ILE A 9 -9.79 15.19 6.46
CA ILE A 9 -9.96 13.74 6.50
C ILE A 9 -8.61 13.10 6.76
N ILE A 10 -8.61 12.15 7.68
CA ILE A 10 -7.47 11.32 8.00
C ILE A 10 -7.78 9.92 7.52
N LEU A 11 -6.97 9.40 6.61
CA LEU A 11 -7.06 8.05 6.09
C LEU A 11 -5.82 7.28 6.55
N LEU A 12 -6.02 6.33 7.45
CA LEU A 12 -4.97 5.49 8.02
C LEU A 12 -5.08 4.07 7.46
N ILE A 13 -4.04 3.63 6.80
CA ILE A 13 -3.92 2.27 6.28
C ILE A 13 -3.10 1.43 7.25
N LEU A 14 -3.72 0.37 7.76
CA LEU A 14 -3.04 -0.73 8.43
C LEU A 14 -2.63 -1.72 7.33
N ASP A 15 -1.45 -1.51 6.74
CA ASP A 15 -1.00 -2.21 5.53
C ASP A 15 -1.13 -3.72 5.70
N SER A 16 -1.80 -4.37 4.77
CA SER A 16 -2.06 -5.80 4.74
C SER A 16 -3.00 -6.39 5.81
N LEU A 17 -3.79 -5.58 6.54
CA LEU A 17 -4.74 -6.11 7.52
C LEU A 17 -6.01 -6.66 6.85
N GLY A 18 -5.94 -7.87 6.31
CA GLY A 18 -7.10 -8.60 5.82
C GLY A 18 -8.00 -9.15 6.94
N ILE A 19 -9.28 -9.36 6.61
CA ILE A 19 -10.30 -9.89 7.54
C ILE A 19 -11.15 -11.00 6.91
N GLY A 20 -10.51 -11.83 6.10
CA GLY A 20 -11.11 -13.01 5.48
C GLY A 20 -11.13 -13.00 3.95
N GLU A 21 -11.00 -14.18 3.39
CA GLU A 21 -10.89 -14.39 1.96
C GLU A 21 -12.03 -13.78 1.15
N LEU A 22 -11.70 -13.22 -0.01
CA LEU A 22 -12.68 -12.81 -1.02
C LEU A 22 -13.23 -14.04 -1.77
N PRO A 23 -14.41 -13.93 -2.40
CA PRO A 23 -15.01 -15.05 -3.16
C PRO A 23 -14.13 -15.60 -4.29
N ASP A 24 -13.21 -14.78 -4.81
CA ASP A 24 -12.26 -15.13 -5.87
C ASP A 24 -10.87 -15.52 -5.35
N ALA A 25 -10.69 -15.67 -4.03
CA ALA A 25 -9.40 -16.02 -3.41
C ALA A 25 -8.76 -17.28 -3.99
N LYS A 26 -9.58 -18.24 -4.41
CA LYS A 26 -9.11 -19.47 -5.10
C LYS A 26 -8.31 -19.19 -6.37
N GLU A 27 -8.66 -18.14 -7.11
CA GLU A 27 -7.97 -17.76 -8.34
C GLU A 27 -6.55 -17.24 -8.06
N TYR A 28 -6.31 -16.84 -6.80
CA TYR A 28 -5.04 -16.32 -6.29
C TYR A 28 -4.28 -17.31 -5.41
N ASN A 29 -4.81 -18.53 -5.20
CA ASN A 29 -4.32 -19.54 -4.26
C ASN A 29 -4.32 -19.06 -2.80
N ASP A 30 -5.29 -18.24 -2.43
CA ASP A 30 -5.41 -17.61 -1.11
C ASP A 30 -6.60 -18.16 -0.31
N GLU A 31 -7.11 -19.35 -0.66
CA GLU A 31 -8.19 -19.99 0.07
C GLU A 31 -7.81 -20.20 1.55
N GLY A 32 -8.70 -19.83 2.45
CA GLY A 32 -8.49 -19.90 3.90
C GLY A 32 -7.72 -18.72 4.50
N SER A 33 -7.28 -17.74 3.69
CA SER A 33 -6.63 -16.54 4.19
C SER A 33 -7.58 -15.69 5.03
N ASN A 34 -7.12 -15.32 6.20
CA ASN A 34 -7.82 -14.41 7.11
C ASN A 34 -6.82 -13.82 8.08
N THR A 35 -6.11 -12.80 7.63
CA THR A 35 -4.96 -12.21 8.33
C THR A 35 -5.26 -11.99 9.81
N LEU A 36 -6.31 -11.23 10.13
CA LEU A 36 -6.63 -10.91 11.54
C LEU A 36 -7.03 -12.14 12.36
N ASN A 37 -7.99 -12.93 11.88
CA ASN A 37 -8.51 -14.06 12.66
C ASN A 37 -7.46 -15.16 12.81
N ASN A 38 -6.65 -15.42 11.80
CA ASN A 38 -5.63 -16.45 11.85
C ASN A 38 -4.49 -16.05 12.79
N ILE A 39 -4.09 -14.76 12.82
CA ILE A 39 -3.17 -14.23 13.83
C ILE A 39 -3.73 -14.42 15.25
N ILE A 40 -5.02 -14.12 15.45
CA ILE A 40 -5.67 -14.32 16.76
C ILE A 40 -5.67 -15.80 17.17
N ARG A 41 -5.96 -16.69 16.23
CA ARG A 41 -5.94 -18.15 16.49
C ARG A 41 -4.55 -18.68 16.79
N ASP A 42 -3.54 -18.25 16.04
CA ASP A 42 -2.14 -18.66 16.24
C ASP A 42 -1.61 -18.20 17.60
N ARG A 43 -1.92 -16.97 17.99
CA ARG A 43 -1.47 -16.39 19.25
C ARG A 43 -2.34 -16.79 20.45
N GLY A 44 -3.57 -17.21 20.23
CA GLY A 44 -4.60 -17.49 21.24
C GLY A 44 -5.39 -16.26 21.70
N SER A 45 -4.82 -15.06 21.65
CA SER A 45 -5.52 -13.80 21.94
C SER A 45 -4.71 -12.60 21.44
N ILE A 46 -5.41 -11.48 21.19
CA ILE A 46 -4.82 -10.18 20.87
C ILE A 46 -5.57 -9.10 21.67
N HIS A 47 -4.90 -8.03 22.05
CA HIS A 47 -5.49 -6.95 22.86
C HIS A 47 -5.60 -5.66 22.05
N LEU A 48 -6.79 -5.39 21.51
CA LEU A 48 -7.09 -4.25 20.62
C LEU A 48 -8.27 -3.41 21.14
N PRO A 49 -8.23 -2.91 22.40
CA PRO A 49 -9.39 -2.29 23.04
C PRO A 49 -9.91 -1.05 22.31
N ASN A 50 -9.06 -0.32 21.59
CA ASN A 50 -9.46 0.88 20.89
C ASN A 50 -10.12 0.56 19.53
N LEU A 51 -9.60 -0.39 18.78
CA LEU A 51 -10.24 -0.91 17.57
C LEU A 51 -11.56 -1.62 17.92
N GLU A 52 -11.62 -2.37 19.03
CA GLU A 52 -12.85 -2.96 19.55
C GLU A 52 -13.88 -1.88 19.90
N ALA A 53 -13.47 -0.82 20.62
CA ALA A 53 -14.33 0.31 20.92
C ALA A 53 -14.84 1.01 19.64
N MET A 54 -14.04 1.04 18.57
CA MET A 54 -14.46 1.53 17.25
C MET A 54 -15.40 0.56 16.52
N GLY A 55 -15.48 -0.69 16.92
CA GLY A 55 -16.42 -1.67 16.37
C GLY A 55 -15.82 -2.70 15.41
N ILE A 56 -14.51 -2.91 15.40
CA ILE A 56 -13.88 -3.91 14.53
C ILE A 56 -14.46 -5.31 14.77
N GLY A 57 -14.73 -5.71 16.03
CA GLY A 57 -15.35 -6.99 16.38
C GLY A 57 -16.80 -7.15 15.91
N LEU A 58 -17.45 -6.08 15.44
CA LEU A 58 -18.79 -6.12 14.86
C LEU A 58 -18.78 -6.34 13.35
N ILE A 59 -17.64 -6.23 12.71
CA ILE A 59 -17.50 -6.42 11.26
C ILE A 59 -17.76 -7.89 10.93
N GLN A 60 -18.52 -8.12 9.86
CA GLN A 60 -18.81 -9.47 9.40
C GLN A 60 -17.52 -10.23 9.04
N GLY A 61 -17.32 -11.40 9.62
CA GLY A 61 -16.17 -12.25 9.41
C GLY A 61 -15.05 -12.06 10.42
N VAL A 62 -15.09 -11.03 11.27
CA VAL A 62 -14.14 -10.86 12.37
C VAL A 62 -14.58 -11.70 13.56
N GLU A 63 -13.64 -12.49 14.10
CA GLU A 63 -13.80 -13.39 15.24
C GLU A 63 -12.72 -13.12 16.30
N GLY A 64 -12.97 -13.55 17.54
CA GLY A 64 -11.99 -13.49 18.62
C GLY A 64 -11.80 -12.10 19.24
N LEU A 65 -12.54 -11.07 18.79
CA LEU A 65 -12.55 -9.73 19.34
C LEU A 65 -13.89 -9.38 20.00
N GLU A 66 -13.87 -8.44 20.94
CA GLU A 66 -15.09 -8.01 21.64
C GLU A 66 -16.10 -7.36 20.68
N ARG A 67 -17.35 -7.79 20.78
CA ARG A 67 -18.49 -7.21 20.06
C ARG A 67 -19.16 -6.16 20.92
N VAL A 68 -18.54 -4.97 20.97
CA VAL A 68 -19.01 -3.86 21.82
C VAL A 68 -20.45 -3.46 21.47
N LYS A 69 -21.27 -3.18 22.49
CA LYS A 69 -22.67 -2.83 22.31
C LYS A 69 -22.88 -1.44 21.67
N ASN A 70 -22.01 -0.49 22.01
CA ASN A 70 -22.11 0.90 21.57
C ASN A 70 -20.74 1.32 20.97
N PRO A 71 -20.46 0.98 19.72
CA PRO A 71 -19.19 1.37 19.09
C PRO A 71 -19.15 2.89 18.88
N ILE A 72 -17.97 3.47 19.08
CA ILE A 72 -17.75 4.91 18.90
C ILE A 72 -17.58 5.33 17.43
N ALA A 73 -17.38 4.36 16.52
CA ALA A 73 -17.26 4.59 15.08
C ALA A 73 -18.34 3.82 14.33
N SER A 74 -18.54 4.15 13.06
CA SER A 74 -19.30 3.32 12.11
C SER A 74 -18.34 2.30 11.50
N TYR A 75 -18.85 1.12 11.14
CA TYR A 75 -18.04 -0.03 10.77
C TYR A 75 -18.59 -0.79 9.58
N GLY A 76 -17.75 -1.51 8.88
CA GLY A 76 -18.08 -2.37 7.76
C GLY A 76 -16.82 -3.03 7.20
N ARG A 77 -16.94 -3.65 6.04
CA ARG A 77 -15.78 -4.19 5.31
C ARG A 77 -15.88 -3.84 3.83
N LEU A 78 -14.74 -3.90 3.14
CA LEU A 78 -14.68 -3.64 1.70
C LEU A 78 -14.12 -4.87 0.99
N ALA A 79 -14.68 -5.15 -0.20
CA ALA A 79 -14.12 -6.10 -1.15
C ALA A 79 -13.27 -5.33 -2.16
N GLU A 80 -12.17 -5.92 -2.59
CA GLU A 80 -11.37 -5.37 -3.68
C GLU A 80 -12.02 -5.75 -5.03
N ALA A 81 -12.21 -4.76 -5.89
CA ALA A 81 -12.77 -4.96 -7.24
C ALA A 81 -11.68 -5.04 -8.32
N SER A 82 -10.51 -4.50 -8.05
CA SER A 82 -9.36 -4.57 -8.96
C SER A 82 -8.84 -6.00 -9.11
N ILE A 83 -8.24 -6.29 -10.26
CA ILE A 83 -7.52 -7.54 -10.49
C ILE A 83 -6.10 -7.39 -9.92
N GLY A 84 -5.80 -8.18 -8.90
CA GLY A 84 -4.53 -8.18 -8.17
C GLY A 84 -4.75 -8.21 -6.67
N LYS A 85 -3.67 -8.10 -5.92
CA LYS A 85 -3.67 -8.14 -4.46
C LYS A 85 -2.46 -7.42 -3.86
N ASP A 86 -1.89 -6.48 -4.61
CA ASP A 86 -0.68 -5.77 -4.16
C ASP A 86 -0.99 -4.36 -3.65
N THR A 87 -0.08 -3.82 -2.87
CA THR A 87 -0.18 -2.51 -2.23
C THR A 87 -0.57 -1.38 -3.20
N PHE A 88 -0.01 -1.37 -4.43
CA PHE A 88 -0.33 -0.31 -5.39
C PHE A 88 -1.79 -0.39 -5.83
N ILE A 89 -2.24 -1.59 -6.17
CA ILE A 89 -3.59 -1.84 -6.66
C ILE A 89 -4.61 -1.46 -5.60
N GLY A 90 -4.44 -1.95 -4.36
CA GLY A 90 -5.35 -1.63 -3.25
C GLY A 90 -5.42 -0.13 -2.95
N HIS A 91 -4.26 0.55 -2.87
CA HIS A 91 -4.22 2.00 -2.65
C HIS A 91 -4.83 2.80 -3.81
N TRP A 92 -4.57 2.41 -5.07
CA TRP A 92 -5.18 3.10 -6.22
C TRP A 92 -6.69 2.91 -6.26
N GLU A 93 -7.17 1.71 -5.89
CA GLU A 93 -8.61 1.48 -5.79
C GLU A 93 -9.23 2.32 -4.68
N ILE A 94 -8.61 2.43 -3.50
CA ILE A 94 -9.04 3.36 -2.44
C ILE A 94 -9.17 4.79 -2.99
N ALA A 95 -8.28 5.20 -3.89
CA ALA A 95 -8.31 6.52 -4.52
C ALA A 95 -9.20 6.62 -5.76
N GLY A 96 -10.03 5.61 -6.04
CA GLY A 96 -11.04 5.62 -7.11
C GLY A 96 -10.56 5.10 -8.46
N LEU A 97 -9.40 4.45 -8.55
CA LEU A 97 -8.86 3.88 -9.78
C LEU A 97 -8.87 2.35 -9.73
N ILE A 98 -9.82 1.70 -10.39
CA ILE A 98 -9.92 0.25 -10.48
C ILE A 98 -9.03 -0.28 -11.61
N ILE A 99 -8.22 -1.29 -11.32
CA ILE A 99 -7.34 -1.95 -12.26
C ILE A 99 -8.01 -3.22 -12.80
N ASN A 100 -8.30 -3.22 -14.09
CA ASN A 100 -8.99 -4.32 -14.77
C ASN A 100 -8.04 -5.24 -15.56
N LYS A 101 -6.73 -5.02 -15.47
CA LYS A 101 -5.71 -5.86 -16.11
C LYS A 101 -4.58 -6.10 -15.12
N PRO A 102 -4.19 -7.37 -14.88
CA PRO A 102 -3.07 -7.67 -14.01
C PRO A 102 -1.78 -7.09 -14.59
N PHE A 103 -0.84 -6.79 -13.72
CA PHE A 103 0.51 -6.45 -14.18
C PHE A 103 1.14 -7.62 -14.92
N SER A 104 1.94 -7.29 -15.96
CA SER A 104 2.61 -8.30 -16.76
C SER A 104 3.75 -8.96 -15.98
N THR A 105 3.80 -10.29 -15.94
CA THR A 105 4.90 -11.06 -15.37
C THR A 105 5.70 -11.74 -16.47
N TYR A 106 6.97 -12.00 -16.20
CA TYR A 106 7.91 -12.53 -17.20
C TYR A 106 8.78 -13.65 -16.61
N PRO A 107 8.20 -14.84 -16.33
CA PRO A 107 8.90 -15.93 -15.66
C PRO A 107 10.14 -16.43 -16.41
N ASP A 108 10.16 -16.30 -17.74
CA ASP A 108 11.29 -16.71 -18.60
C ASP A 108 12.24 -15.54 -18.96
N GLY A 109 12.06 -14.36 -18.35
CA GLY A 109 12.75 -13.14 -18.73
C GLY A 109 11.93 -12.28 -19.70
N PHE A 110 12.35 -11.03 -19.89
CA PHE A 110 11.64 -10.07 -20.73
C PHE A 110 11.74 -10.42 -22.21
N PRO A 111 10.66 -10.26 -23.00
CA PRO A 111 10.69 -10.42 -24.46
C PRO A 111 11.75 -9.56 -25.14
N LYS A 112 12.26 -10.06 -26.26
CA LYS A 112 13.30 -9.39 -27.07
C LYS A 112 12.98 -7.93 -27.36
N ALA A 113 11.73 -7.60 -27.69
CA ALA A 113 11.32 -6.23 -28.00
C ALA A 113 11.48 -5.25 -26.80
N ILE A 114 11.26 -5.73 -25.57
CA ILE A 114 11.49 -4.92 -24.36
C ILE A 114 12.97 -4.68 -24.17
N MET A 115 13.80 -5.70 -24.36
CA MET A 115 15.24 -5.62 -24.17
C MET A 115 15.93 -4.79 -25.25
N GLU A 116 15.49 -4.87 -26.52
CA GLU A 116 15.96 -4.02 -27.60
C GLU A 116 15.61 -2.53 -27.34
N SER A 117 14.41 -2.26 -26.78
CA SER A 117 14.04 -0.91 -26.36
C SER A 117 14.95 -0.41 -25.26
N PHE A 118 15.27 -1.28 -24.28
CA PHE A 118 16.19 -0.94 -23.21
C PHE A 118 17.59 -0.60 -23.73
N GLU A 119 18.17 -1.46 -24.58
CA GLU A 119 19.50 -1.22 -25.15
C GLU A 119 19.54 0.10 -25.96
N LYS A 120 18.51 0.35 -26.75
CA LYS A 120 18.42 1.56 -27.56
C LYS A 120 18.27 2.83 -26.72
N GLU A 121 17.37 2.81 -25.72
CA GLU A 121 17.03 4.01 -24.94
C GLU A 121 18.07 4.29 -23.85
N ALA A 122 18.64 3.25 -23.21
CA ALA A 122 19.69 3.37 -22.21
C ALA A 122 21.10 3.57 -22.84
N GLY A 123 21.26 3.23 -24.12
CA GLY A 123 22.54 3.36 -24.85
C GLY A 123 23.60 2.36 -24.41
N LEU A 124 23.21 1.23 -23.80
CA LEU A 124 24.13 0.20 -23.28
C LEU A 124 23.49 -1.19 -23.34
N GLY A 125 24.32 -2.22 -23.51
CA GLY A 125 23.89 -3.60 -23.41
C GLY A 125 23.68 -4.03 -21.94
N PHE A 126 23.20 -5.24 -21.75
CA PHE A 126 22.89 -5.81 -20.44
C PHE A 126 23.47 -7.23 -20.30
N LEU A 127 23.43 -7.76 -19.07
CA LEU A 127 23.68 -9.15 -18.71
C LEU A 127 22.42 -9.75 -18.09
N GLY A 128 22.24 -11.05 -18.21
CA GLY A 128 21.12 -11.79 -17.59
C GLY A 128 19.88 -11.83 -18.45
N ASN A 129 18.78 -11.20 -17.99
CA ASN A 129 17.42 -11.29 -18.53
C ASN A 129 16.76 -12.66 -18.27
N LYS A 130 16.65 -13.02 -17.01
CA LYS A 130 15.96 -14.23 -16.54
C LYS A 130 15.33 -14.00 -15.17
N ALA A 131 14.41 -14.88 -14.78
CA ALA A 131 13.92 -14.91 -13.41
C ALA A 131 15.03 -15.43 -12.48
N ALA A 132 15.32 -14.71 -11.41
CA ALA A 132 16.36 -15.09 -10.45
C ALA A 132 16.21 -14.38 -9.10
N SER A 133 16.75 -15.01 -8.05
CA SER A 133 17.05 -14.32 -6.81
C SER A 133 18.16 -13.29 -7.06
N GLY A 134 17.98 -12.06 -6.60
CA GLY A 134 18.99 -11.02 -6.82
C GLY A 134 20.31 -11.30 -6.12
N THR A 135 20.37 -12.12 -5.07
CA THR A 135 21.61 -12.55 -4.44
C THR A 135 22.35 -13.55 -5.34
N GLU A 136 21.62 -14.49 -5.91
CA GLU A 136 22.23 -15.52 -6.77
C GLU A 136 22.69 -14.95 -8.11
N ILE A 137 21.90 -14.08 -8.74
CA ILE A 137 22.29 -13.52 -10.04
C ILE A 137 23.50 -12.59 -9.93
N ILE A 138 23.67 -11.88 -8.80
CA ILE A 138 24.86 -11.06 -8.53
C ILE A 138 26.09 -11.95 -8.36
N LYS A 139 25.98 -13.11 -7.69
CA LYS A 139 27.06 -14.09 -7.59
C LYS A 139 27.45 -14.64 -8.96
N GLU A 140 26.47 -14.93 -9.82
CA GLU A 140 26.68 -15.51 -11.15
C GLU A 140 27.29 -14.49 -12.11
N LEU A 141 26.77 -13.28 -12.20
CA LEU A 141 27.10 -12.31 -13.26
C LEU A 141 27.93 -11.11 -12.78
N GLY A 142 28.18 -10.99 -11.47
CA GLY A 142 28.87 -9.83 -10.90
C GLY A 142 30.29 -9.63 -11.45
N GLU A 143 31.06 -10.70 -11.71
CA GLU A 143 32.39 -10.60 -12.33
C GLU A 143 32.33 -10.13 -13.80
N GLU A 144 31.34 -10.61 -14.53
CA GLU A 144 31.14 -10.19 -15.93
C GLU A 144 30.70 -8.73 -15.98
N HIS A 145 29.82 -8.30 -15.04
CA HIS A 145 29.44 -6.91 -14.89
C HIS A 145 30.69 -6.02 -14.64
N ILE A 146 31.56 -6.41 -13.72
CA ILE A 146 32.80 -5.64 -13.42
C ILE A 146 33.66 -5.51 -14.66
N LYS A 147 33.82 -6.58 -15.46
CA LYS A 147 34.63 -6.57 -16.69
C LYS A 147 34.03 -5.78 -17.84
N THR A 148 32.71 -5.77 -17.97
CA THR A 148 32.03 -5.20 -19.15
C THR A 148 31.36 -3.87 -18.89
N GLY A 149 31.10 -3.51 -17.64
CA GLY A 149 30.30 -2.34 -17.26
C GLY A 149 28.80 -2.47 -17.57
N ARG A 150 28.33 -3.61 -18.13
CA ARG A 150 26.93 -3.83 -18.46
C ARG A 150 26.12 -4.16 -17.22
N PRO A 151 24.96 -3.49 -16.96
CA PRO A 151 24.12 -3.80 -15.83
C PRO A 151 23.52 -5.21 -15.93
N ILE A 152 23.20 -5.80 -14.78
CA ILE A 152 22.57 -7.11 -14.69
C ILE A 152 21.05 -6.88 -14.62
N ILE A 153 20.30 -7.39 -15.61
CA ILE A 153 18.85 -7.32 -15.67
C ILE A 153 18.26 -8.67 -15.31
N TYR A 154 17.24 -8.65 -14.44
CA TYR A 154 16.54 -9.87 -14.04
C TYR A 154 15.13 -9.54 -13.55
N THR A 155 14.29 -10.55 -13.42
CA THR A 155 12.92 -10.46 -12.89
C THR A 155 12.72 -11.48 -11.77
N SER A 156 11.51 -11.56 -11.25
CA SER A 156 11.06 -12.58 -10.29
C SER A 156 9.65 -13.04 -10.64
N ALA A 157 8.98 -13.75 -9.75
CA ALA A 157 7.58 -14.12 -9.92
C ALA A 157 6.65 -12.90 -10.01
N ASP A 158 7.03 -11.79 -9.37
CA ASP A 158 6.30 -10.53 -9.42
C ASP A 158 6.54 -9.77 -10.73
N SER A 159 5.70 -8.75 -10.97
CA SER A 159 5.85 -7.82 -12.09
C SER A 159 6.95 -6.79 -11.82
N VAL A 160 8.20 -7.20 -11.92
CA VAL A 160 9.35 -6.35 -11.58
C VAL A 160 10.46 -6.42 -12.62
N PHE A 161 11.00 -5.25 -12.98
CA PHE A 161 12.19 -5.08 -13.80
C PHE A 161 13.35 -4.67 -12.87
N GLN A 162 14.24 -5.58 -12.55
CA GLN A 162 15.32 -5.33 -11.61
C GLN A 162 16.64 -5.11 -12.34
N ILE A 163 17.38 -4.09 -11.91
CA ILE A 163 18.67 -3.70 -12.49
C ILE A 163 19.71 -3.64 -11.39
N ALA A 164 20.67 -4.58 -11.42
CA ALA A 164 21.77 -4.59 -10.46
C ALA A 164 23.07 -4.08 -11.10
N ALA A 165 23.83 -3.29 -10.33
CA ALA A 165 25.14 -2.79 -10.72
C ALA A 165 26.05 -2.61 -9.51
N HIS A 166 27.35 -2.85 -9.71
CA HIS A 166 28.39 -2.61 -8.71
C HIS A 166 28.69 -1.12 -8.63
N GLU A 167 28.67 -0.56 -7.41
CA GLU A 167 28.77 0.89 -7.21
C GLU A 167 30.08 1.53 -7.69
N GLU A 168 31.17 0.79 -7.71
CA GLU A 168 32.46 1.27 -8.22
C GLU A 168 32.55 1.23 -9.75
N ILE A 169 31.73 0.42 -10.42
CA ILE A 169 31.71 0.27 -11.88
C ILE A 169 30.66 1.17 -12.50
N MET A 170 29.52 1.27 -11.86
CA MET A 170 28.40 2.12 -12.27
C MET A 170 27.95 2.94 -11.05
N PRO A 171 28.27 4.24 -10.99
CA PRO A 171 27.80 5.11 -9.92
C PRO A 171 26.28 5.00 -9.72
N VAL A 172 25.84 5.06 -8.48
CA VAL A 172 24.43 4.83 -8.10
C VAL A 172 23.49 5.81 -8.83
N GLU A 173 23.91 7.05 -9.04
CA GLU A 173 23.16 8.05 -9.78
C GLU A 173 22.93 7.62 -11.23
N ARG A 174 23.96 7.03 -11.88
CA ARG A 174 23.83 6.49 -13.23
C ARG A 174 22.91 5.28 -13.27
N LEU A 175 22.99 4.40 -12.28
CA LEU A 175 22.02 3.29 -12.15
C LEU A 175 20.58 3.81 -12.01
N TYR A 176 20.37 4.88 -11.24
CA TYR A 176 19.03 5.48 -11.10
C TYR A 176 18.54 6.13 -12.42
N GLU A 177 19.41 6.73 -13.20
CA GLU A 177 19.06 7.24 -14.54
C GLU A 177 18.59 6.10 -15.46
N ILE A 178 19.33 5.01 -15.48
CA ILE A 178 18.99 3.81 -16.26
C ILE A 178 17.65 3.24 -15.79
N CYS A 179 17.39 3.20 -14.48
CA CYS A 179 16.10 2.77 -13.95
C CYS A 179 14.96 3.69 -14.35
N ARG A 180 15.17 5.01 -14.46
CA ARG A 180 14.12 5.93 -14.99
C ARG A 180 13.82 5.66 -16.46
N ILE A 181 14.83 5.38 -17.27
CA ILE A 181 14.65 4.97 -18.67
C ILE A 181 13.86 3.64 -18.72
N ALA A 182 14.28 2.65 -17.93
CA ALA A 182 13.59 1.37 -17.82
C ALA A 182 12.13 1.55 -17.32
N ARG A 183 11.84 2.54 -16.45
CA ARG A 183 10.47 2.85 -16.01
C ARG A 183 9.60 3.29 -17.18
N GLY A 184 10.09 4.19 -18.06
CA GLY A 184 9.36 4.59 -19.24
C GLY A 184 9.08 3.44 -20.21
N ILE A 185 9.97 2.45 -20.29
CA ILE A 185 9.73 1.22 -21.06
C ILE A 185 8.68 0.35 -20.34
N ALA A 186 8.87 0.13 -19.05
CA ALA A 186 8.00 -0.69 -18.23
C ALA A 186 6.55 -0.17 -18.18
N ASP A 187 6.34 1.16 -18.25
CA ASP A 187 5.01 1.78 -18.36
C ASP A 187 4.26 1.30 -19.61
N ARG A 188 4.97 1.23 -20.74
CA ARG A 188 4.38 0.78 -22.02
C ARG A 188 4.01 -0.70 -22.04
N HIS A 189 4.58 -1.49 -21.11
CA HIS A 189 4.42 -2.94 -21.03
C HIS A 189 3.70 -3.41 -19.76
N ASN A 190 3.08 -2.48 -19.02
CA ASN A 190 2.33 -2.77 -17.79
C ASN A 190 3.15 -3.56 -16.77
N ILE A 191 4.43 -3.18 -16.56
CA ILE A 191 5.30 -3.73 -15.53
C ILE A 191 5.20 -2.88 -14.26
N GLY A 192 4.82 -3.49 -13.15
CA GLY A 192 4.49 -2.78 -11.91
C GLY A 192 5.65 -1.99 -11.31
N ARG A 193 6.84 -2.53 -11.25
CA ARG A 193 8.00 -1.90 -10.61
C ARG A 193 9.28 -2.00 -11.44
N VAL A 194 10.11 -0.97 -11.35
CA VAL A 194 11.53 -1.03 -11.73
C VAL A 194 12.36 -0.83 -10.47
N ILE A 195 13.35 -1.65 -10.21
CA ILE A 195 14.12 -1.62 -8.97
C ILE A 195 15.61 -1.49 -9.26
N ALA A 196 16.23 -0.44 -8.74
CA ALA A 196 17.68 -0.32 -8.67
C ALA A 196 18.23 -1.18 -7.52
N ARG A 197 19.18 -2.05 -7.83
CA ARG A 197 19.83 -2.98 -6.89
C ARG A 197 21.34 -2.77 -6.88
N PRO A 198 21.85 -1.68 -6.29
CA PRO A 198 23.28 -1.48 -6.16
C PRO A 198 23.90 -2.55 -5.26
N PHE A 199 25.14 -2.94 -5.59
CA PHE A 199 25.91 -3.91 -4.81
C PHE A 199 27.39 -3.54 -4.76
N THR A 200 28.13 -4.12 -3.82
CA THR A 200 29.56 -3.95 -3.63
C THR A 200 30.25 -5.29 -3.36
N GLY A 201 31.57 -5.27 -3.25
CA GLY A 201 32.39 -6.44 -2.89
C GLY A 201 33.10 -7.04 -4.09
N ALA A 202 33.74 -8.20 -3.90
CA ALA A 202 34.49 -8.92 -4.93
C ALA A 202 33.90 -10.32 -5.14
N LYS A 203 34.44 -11.06 -6.09
CA LYS A 203 34.07 -12.46 -6.32
C LYS A 203 34.01 -13.26 -5.01
N GLY A 204 32.92 -13.93 -4.76
CA GLY A 204 32.65 -14.71 -3.55
C GLY A 204 32.17 -13.90 -2.34
N SER A 205 32.18 -12.56 -2.41
CA SER A 205 31.76 -11.66 -1.31
C SER A 205 30.84 -10.53 -1.75
N PHE A 206 30.22 -10.63 -2.92
CA PHE A 206 29.25 -9.64 -3.38
C PHE A 206 28.07 -9.52 -2.41
N ARG A 207 27.72 -8.27 -2.08
CA ARG A 207 26.61 -7.94 -1.19
C ARG A 207 25.83 -6.73 -1.69
N ARG A 208 24.51 -6.78 -1.56
CA ARG A 208 23.64 -5.64 -1.84
C ARG A 208 23.91 -4.51 -0.83
N THR A 209 23.73 -3.28 -1.28
CA THR A 209 23.80 -2.10 -0.41
C THR A 209 22.39 -1.61 -0.04
N GLU A 210 22.31 -0.71 0.93
CA GLU A 210 21.07 -0.06 1.36
C GLU A 210 20.52 0.95 0.35
N ARG A 211 21.31 1.29 -0.69
CA ARG A 211 20.93 2.25 -1.74
C ARG A 211 20.00 1.65 -2.81
N ARG A 212 19.21 0.63 -2.41
CA ARG A 212 18.07 0.18 -3.21
C ARG A 212 17.11 1.33 -3.42
N LYS A 213 16.58 1.45 -4.66
CA LYS A 213 15.54 2.40 -4.98
C LYS A 213 14.51 1.76 -5.90
N ASP A 214 13.24 1.88 -5.52
CA ASP A 214 12.12 1.42 -6.31
C ASP A 214 11.58 2.59 -7.15
N PHE A 215 11.33 2.33 -8.42
CA PHE A 215 10.70 3.23 -9.38
C PHE A 215 9.35 2.61 -9.75
N SER A 216 8.34 2.97 -8.97
CA SER A 216 7.01 2.41 -9.10
C SER A 216 6.26 2.97 -10.30
N LEU A 217 5.33 2.19 -10.82
CA LEU A 217 4.37 2.68 -11.79
C LEU A 217 3.54 3.78 -11.12
N ALA A 218 3.40 4.92 -11.78
CA ALA A 218 2.44 5.92 -11.35
C ALA A 218 1.01 5.46 -11.71
N PRO A 219 -0.01 5.91 -10.98
CA PRO A 219 -1.40 5.60 -11.33
C PRO A 219 -1.69 5.86 -12.81
N THR A 220 -2.32 4.90 -13.47
CA THR A 220 -2.61 4.94 -14.92
C THR A 220 -3.74 5.91 -15.29
N GLY A 221 -4.41 6.49 -14.31
CA GLY A 221 -5.48 7.48 -14.46
C GLY A 221 -5.45 8.51 -13.33
N ASP A 222 -6.40 9.44 -13.40
CA ASP A 222 -6.57 10.43 -12.33
C ASP A 222 -7.16 9.78 -11.10
N THR A 223 -6.55 10.07 -9.95
CA THR A 223 -6.94 9.58 -8.65
C THR A 223 -7.66 10.66 -7.82
N LEU A 224 -8.19 10.27 -6.66
CA LEU A 224 -8.67 11.20 -5.64
C LEU A 224 -7.64 12.28 -5.31
N LEU A 225 -6.35 11.89 -5.21
CA LEU A 225 -5.26 12.79 -4.85
C LEU A 225 -5.08 13.90 -5.90
N ASP A 226 -5.11 13.53 -7.18
CA ASP A 226 -5.01 14.49 -8.30
C ASP A 226 -6.19 15.48 -8.26
N LYS A 227 -7.41 14.97 -8.04
CA LYS A 227 -8.61 15.81 -7.96
C LYS A 227 -8.61 16.74 -6.74
N LEU A 228 -8.19 16.26 -5.57
CA LEU A 228 -8.07 17.10 -4.38
C LEU A 228 -7.10 18.26 -4.63
N LYS A 229 -5.89 17.95 -5.12
CA LYS A 229 -4.88 18.96 -5.44
C LYS A 229 -5.37 19.96 -6.48
N ALA A 230 -6.01 19.49 -7.54
CA ALA A 230 -6.58 20.36 -8.58
C ALA A 230 -7.69 21.30 -8.05
N ASN A 231 -8.40 20.91 -6.99
CA ASN A 231 -9.41 21.72 -6.31
C ASN A 231 -8.87 22.52 -5.12
N GLY A 232 -7.55 22.61 -4.95
CA GLY A 232 -6.91 23.43 -3.92
C GLY A 232 -6.96 22.86 -2.50
N PHE A 233 -7.20 21.55 -2.38
CA PHE A 233 -7.10 20.85 -1.10
C PHE A 233 -5.69 20.30 -0.91
N PRO A 234 -5.04 20.59 0.21
CA PRO A 234 -3.78 19.94 0.58
C PRO A 234 -3.94 18.42 0.70
N VAL A 235 -2.93 17.68 0.22
CA VAL A 235 -2.82 16.24 0.37
C VAL A 235 -1.45 15.93 0.95
N THR A 236 -1.44 15.47 2.20
CA THR A 236 -0.23 15.06 2.91
C THR A 236 -0.12 13.54 2.88
N GLY A 237 0.86 13.00 2.19
CA GLY A 237 1.19 11.58 2.17
C GLY A 237 2.25 11.25 3.21
N ILE A 238 1.99 10.28 4.08
CA ILE A 238 2.88 9.82 5.15
C ILE A 238 3.21 8.35 4.95
N GLY A 239 4.47 7.99 5.13
CA GLY A 239 4.98 6.65 4.85
C GLY A 239 5.27 6.44 3.36
N LYS A 240 4.80 5.33 2.79
CA LYS A 240 5.02 4.99 1.38
C LYS A 240 4.05 5.64 0.38
N ILE A 241 3.15 6.51 0.83
CA ILE A 241 2.12 7.11 -0.05
C ILE A 241 2.74 7.82 -1.25
N GLY A 242 3.86 8.55 -1.06
CA GLY A 242 4.59 9.18 -2.17
C GLY A 242 5.00 8.17 -3.25
N ASP A 243 5.65 7.10 -2.85
CA ASP A 243 6.12 6.05 -3.76
C ASP A 243 4.95 5.32 -4.44
N ILE A 244 3.87 5.03 -3.70
CA ILE A 244 2.68 4.32 -4.20
C ILE A 244 1.98 5.11 -5.30
N TYR A 245 1.94 6.42 -5.20
CA TYR A 245 1.28 7.30 -6.17
C TYR A 245 2.26 7.92 -7.18
N GLY A 246 3.53 7.50 -7.19
CA GLY A 246 4.57 8.09 -8.07
C GLY A 246 4.68 9.61 -7.87
N HIS A 247 4.52 10.07 -6.63
CA HIS A 247 4.54 11.47 -6.20
C HIS A 247 3.42 12.36 -6.80
N ARG A 248 2.43 11.74 -7.48
CA ARG A 248 1.30 12.46 -8.08
C ARG A 248 0.24 12.84 -7.04
N GLY A 249 -0.39 13.98 -7.25
CA GLY A 249 -1.51 14.44 -6.43
C GLY A 249 -1.16 14.90 -5.01
N LEU A 250 0.07 14.70 -4.55
CA LEU A 250 0.53 15.12 -3.23
C LEU A 250 0.94 16.60 -3.20
N THR A 251 0.74 17.26 -2.06
CA THR A 251 1.26 18.59 -1.76
C THR A 251 2.42 18.54 -0.75
N HIS A 252 2.40 17.54 0.14
CA HIS A 252 3.45 17.28 1.11
C HIS A 252 3.70 15.77 1.21
N GLU A 253 4.95 15.41 1.39
CA GLU A 253 5.38 14.03 1.57
C GLU A 253 6.23 13.92 2.82
N VAL A 254 5.98 12.91 3.62
CA VAL A 254 6.67 12.66 4.90
C VAL A 254 7.09 11.20 4.95
N HIS A 255 8.39 10.95 4.90
CA HIS A 255 8.92 9.61 5.07
C HIS A 255 8.89 9.18 6.53
N THR A 256 8.72 7.89 6.77
CA THR A 256 8.69 7.28 8.10
C THR A 256 9.74 6.18 8.22
N LYS A 257 10.18 5.94 9.46
CA LYS A 257 11.14 4.89 9.79
C LYS A 257 10.44 3.55 10.06
N ASP A 258 9.30 3.63 10.72
CA ASP A 258 8.48 2.52 11.18
C ASP A 258 7.03 2.97 11.40
N ASN A 259 6.16 2.06 11.83
CA ASN A 259 4.75 2.34 12.09
C ASN A 259 4.56 3.41 13.18
N MET A 260 5.36 3.40 14.24
CA MET A 260 5.21 4.34 15.35
C MET A 260 5.62 5.76 14.94
N ASP A 261 6.69 5.90 14.15
CA ASP A 261 7.04 7.18 13.52
C ASP A 261 5.92 7.64 12.55
N GLY A 262 5.26 6.70 11.86
CA GLY A 262 4.07 6.99 11.03
C GLY A 262 2.92 7.57 11.84
N VAL A 263 2.65 7.03 13.01
CA VAL A 263 1.65 7.60 13.95
C VAL A 263 2.08 8.98 14.43
N ASP A 264 3.34 9.16 14.85
CA ASP A 264 3.88 10.47 15.29
C ASP A 264 3.75 11.52 14.19
N LYS A 265 4.10 11.21 12.95
CA LYS A 265 3.98 12.10 11.79
C LYS A 265 2.51 12.42 11.46
N THR A 266 1.61 11.47 11.68
CA THR A 266 0.16 11.71 11.52
C THR A 266 -0.33 12.70 12.57
N ILE A 267 0.10 12.56 13.82
CA ILE A 267 -0.23 13.50 14.91
C ILE A 267 0.38 14.88 14.62
N ASP A 268 1.60 14.95 14.14
CA ASP A 268 2.23 16.23 13.77
C ASP A 268 1.50 16.90 12.60
N ALA A 269 1.08 16.15 11.61
CA ALA A 269 0.23 16.67 10.53
C ALA A 269 -1.12 17.18 11.05
N LEU A 270 -1.74 16.50 12.03
CA LEU A 270 -2.97 16.94 12.68
C LEU A 270 -2.83 18.28 13.39
N LYS A 271 -1.66 18.62 13.91
CA LYS A 271 -1.37 19.92 14.55
C LYS A 271 -1.19 21.04 13.53
N GLY A 272 -0.64 20.72 12.34
CA GLY A 272 -0.25 21.73 11.34
C GLY A 272 -1.22 21.90 10.16
N VAL A 273 -2.09 20.93 9.89
CA VAL A 273 -3.00 20.91 8.73
C VAL A 273 -4.44 21.11 9.21
N ASP A 274 -5.09 22.18 8.77
CA ASP A 274 -6.48 22.50 9.16
C ASP A 274 -7.54 21.95 8.19
N LYS A 275 -7.17 21.70 6.94
CA LYS A 275 -8.06 21.18 5.90
C LYS A 275 -7.32 20.26 4.95
N GLY A 276 -8.06 19.40 4.25
CA GLY A 276 -7.50 18.49 3.23
C GLY A 276 -7.38 17.06 3.72
N LEU A 277 -6.59 16.28 3.02
CA LEU A 277 -6.38 14.86 3.28
C LEU A 277 -5.01 14.62 3.93
N ILE A 278 -5.00 13.92 5.06
CA ILE A 278 -3.82 13.28 5.64
C ILE A 278 -3.95 11.79 5.36
N PHE A 279 -3.05 11.25 4.55
CA PHE A 279 -3.08 9.88 4.09
C PHE A 279 -1.83 9.16 4.59
N THR A 280 -2.00 8.24 5.52
CA THR A 280 -0.91 7.53 6.20
C THR A 280 -0.94 6.05 5.88
N ASN A 281 0.21 5.50 5.51
CA ASN A 281 0.42 4.06 5.38
C ASN A 281 1.36 3.58 6.50
N LEU A 282 0.89 2.64 7.33
CA LEU A 282 1.67 1.95 8.36
C LEU A 282 2.17 0.62 7.78
N VAL A 283 3.34 0.64 7.18
CA VAL A 283 3.83 -0.40 6.27
C VAL A 283 4.48 -1.60 6.95
N ASP A 284 4.87 -1.50 8.22
CA ASP A 284 5.62 -2.59 8.88
C ASP A 284 4.79 -3.87 9.02
N PHE A 285 3.48 -3.75 9.12
CA PHE A 285 2.58 -4.92 9.19
C PHE A 285 2.83 -5.86 8.02
N ASP A 286 2.90 -5.30 6.82
CA ASP A 286 3.21 -6.03 5.60
C ASP A 286 4.70 -6.39 5.51
N MET A 287 5.55 -5.37 5.52
CA MET A 287 6.95 -5.50 5.16
C MET A 287 7.78 -6.29 6.17
N LEU A 288 7.51 -6.14 7.47
CA LEU A 288 8.29 -6.78 8.54
C LEU A 288 7.66 -8.08 9.03
N TYR A 289 6.34 -8.24 8.94
CA TYR A 289 5.63 -9.35 9.55
C TYR A 289 4.85 -10.21 8.55
N GLY A 290 4.01 -9.64 7.68
CA GLY A 290 3.23 -10.36 6.68
C GLY A 290 4.11 -11.20 5.77
N HIS A 291 4.96 -10.57 5.01
CA HIS A 291 5.92 -11.21 4.09
C HIS A 291 6.98 -12.10 4.77
N ARG A 292 7.00 -12.17 6.10
CA ARG A 292 7.96 -12.97 6.87
C ARG A 292 7.31 -14.08 7.68
N ASN A 293 6.02 -14.26 7.52
CA ASN A 293 5.22 -15.24 8.26
C ASN A 293 5.41 -15.11 9.78
N ASP A 294 5.54 -13.85 10.27
CA ASP A 294 5.69 -13.54 11.68
C ASP A 294 4.35 -13.08 12.29
N ALA A 295 3.44 -14.03 12.51
CA ALA A 295 2.14 -13.77 13.12
C ALA A 295 2.25 -13.12 14.50
N ARG A 296 3.29 -13.48 15.27
CA ARG A 296 3.51 -12.91 16.61
C ARG A 296 3.94 -11.43 16.52
N GLY A 297 4.90 -11.12 15.69
CA GLY A 297 5.35 -9.74 15.45
C GLY A 297 4.22 -8.87 14.89
N TYR A 298 3.42 -9.41 13.98
CA TYR A 298 2.25 -8.74 13.44
C TYR A 298 1.24 -8.35 14.54
N ALA A 299 0.88 -9.32 15.40
CA ALA A 299 -0.02 -9.07 16.52
C ALA A 299 0.52 -7.99 17.48
N MET A 300 1.79 -8.05 17.85
CA MET A 300 2.42 -7.04 18.72
C MET A 300 2.39 -5.65 18.07
N ALA A 301 2.68 -5.54 16.77
CA ALA A 301 2.62 -4.29 16.04
C ALA A 301 1.19 -3.72 15.98
N LEU A 302 0.16 -4.58 15.84
CA LEU A 302 -1.25 -4.16 15.91
C LEU A 302 -1.60 -3.62 17.31
N GLU A 303 -1.18 -4.32 18.37
CA GLU A 303 -1.40 -3.87 19.75
C GLU A 303 -0.72 -2.54 20.04
N ASP A 304 0.48 -2.31 19.48
CA ASP A 304 1.18 -1.03 19.66
C ASP A 304 0.51 0.09 18.87
N ALA A 305 0.03 -0.16 17.67
CA ALA A 305 -0.75 0.82 16.91
C ALA A 305 -2.09 1.12 17.59
N ASP A 306 -2.79 0.11 18.09
CA ASP A 306 -4.05 0.27 18.83
C ASP A 306 -3.89 1.19 20.03
N LYS A 307 -2.83 1.00 20.84
CA LYS A 307 -2.52 1.85 22.01
C LYS A 307 -2.37 3.33 21.66
N ARG A 308 -1.98 3.65 20.42
CA ARG A 308 -1.76 5.02 19.95
C ARG A 308 -3.00 5.67 19.33
N LEU A 309 -4.07 4.91 19.03
CA LEU A 309 -5.30 5.46 18.44
C LEU A 309 -5.96 6.56 19.26
N PRO A 310 -6.02 6.49 20.62
CA PRO A 310 -6.56 7.58 21.44
C PRO A 310 -5.82 8.91 21.28
N GLU A 311 -4.52 8.88 20.98
CA GLU A 311 -3.74 10.11 20.74
C GLU A 311 -4.19 10.75 19.43
N ILE A 312 -4.33 9.99 18.34
CA ILE A 312 -4.86 10.50 17.06
C ILE A 312 -6.26 11.08 17.27
N ILE A 313 -7.15 10.30 17.92
CA ILE A 313 -8.55 10.71 18.18
C ILE A 313 -8.62 12.00 19.02
N GLY A 314 -7.70 12.17 19.97
CA GLY A 314 -7.61 13.35 20.82
C GLY A 314 -7.37 14.65 20.05
N PHE A 315 -6.59 14.61 18.96
CA PHE A 315 -6.31 15.75 18.08
C PHE A 315 -7.39 16.04 17.04
N LEU A 316 -8.40 15.17 16.89
CA LEU A 316 -9.46 15.39 15.91
C LEU A 316 -10.37 16.54 16.33
N LYS A 317 -10.73 17.38 15.36
CA LYS A 317 -11.69 18.47 15.49
C LYS A 317 -13.11 18.00 15.16
N GLY A 318 -14.13 18.81 15.46
CA GLY A 318 -15.51 18.48 15.12
C GLY A 318 -15.79 18.41 13.62
N SER A 319 -14.92 18.98 12.79
CA SER A 319 -14.99 18.96 11.33
C SER A 319 -14.14 17.87 10.68
N ASP A 320 -13.59 16.94 11.46
CA ASP A 320 -12.74 15.90 10.95
C ASP A 320 -13.50 14.58 10.75
N MET A 321 -13.06 13.81 9.77
CA MET A 321 -13.42 12.41 9.57
C MET A 321 -12.16 11.57 9.60
N PHE A 322 -12.15 10.53 10.41
CA PHE A 322 -11.06 9.57 10.55
C PHE A 322 -11.49 8.22 10.01
N ILE A 323 -10.78 7.70 9.04
CA ILE A 323 -11.02 6.42 8.40
C ILE A 323 -9.83 5.51 8.65
N ILE A 324 -10.08 4.30 9.15
CA ILE A 324 -9.10 3.23 9.26
C ILE A 324 -9.53 2.11 8.32
N THR A 325 -8.59 1.63 7.50
CA THR A 325 -8.79 0.49 6.59
C THR A 325 -7.45 -0.20 6.32
N ALA A 326 -7.44 -1.14 5.41
CA ALA A 326 -6.25 -1.72 4.80
C ALA A 326 -6.36 -1.67 3.28
N ASP A 327 -5.32 -2.06 2.60
CA ASP A 327 -5.20 -2.06 1.14
C ASP A 327 -5.25 -3.47 0.53
N HIS A 328 -4.91 -4.50 1.30
CA HIS A 328 -5.02 -5.94 0.97
C HIS A 328 -4.90 -6.78 2.25
N GLY A 329 -4.80 -8.10 2.12
CA GLY A 329 -4.38 -9.02 3.17
C GLY A 329 -2.93 -9.48 2.97
N CYS A 330 -2.30 -9.99 4.03
CA CYS A 330 -1.04 -10.76 3.96
C CYS A 330 -0.98 -11.67 5.19
N ASP A 331 -1.59 -12.83 5.09
CA ASP A 331 -1.78 -13.75 6.22
C ASP A 331 -0.47 -14.46 6.57
N PRO A 332 0.17 -14.11 7.71
CA PRO A 332 1.46 -14.65 8.09
C PRO A 332 1.41 -16.10 8.58
N THR A 333 0.22 -16.68 8.66
CA THR A 333 0.03 -18.08 9.13
C THR A 333 -0.08 -19.06 7.96
N THR A 334 -0.15 -18.58 6.72
CA THR A 334 -0.16 -19.41 5.52
C THR A 334 1.28 -19.77 5.11
N PRO A 335 1.47 -20.82 4.29
CA PRO A 335 2.78 -21.12 3.73
C PRO A 335 3.31 -20.06 2.76
N SER A 336 2.43 -19.25 2.18
CA SER A 336 2.80 -18.15 1.28
C SER A 336 3.46 -17.01 2.06
N THR A 337 4.37 -16.32 1.41
CA THR A 337 4.92 -15.03 1.87
C THR A 337 4.42 -13.87 1.00
N ASP A 338 3.41 -14.10 0.19
CA ASP A 338 2.80 -13.11 -0.70
C ASP A 338 1.54 -12.53 -0.05
N HIS A 339 1.06 -11.40 -0.59
CA HIS A 339 -0.22 -10.81 -0.23
C HIS A 339 -1.37 -11.80 -0.43
N SER A 340 -2.46 -11.62 0.28
CA SER A 340 -3.66 -12.45 0.18
C SER A 340 -4.89 -11.65 -0.23
N ARG A 341 -5.73 -12.30 -1.03
CA ARG A 341 -6.96 -11.75 -1.59
C ARG A 341 -8.08 -11.76 -0.54
N GLU A 342 -8.18 -10.68 0.24
CA GLU A 342 -9.06 -10.61 1.40
C GLU A 342 -9.98 -9.37 1.39
N TYR A 343 -11.09 -9.46 2.12
CA TYR A 343 -11.79 -8.27 2.58
C TYR A 343 -10.90 -7.47 3.53
N VAL A 344 -11.09 -6.16 3.54
CA VAL A 344 -10.39 -5.27 4.47
C VAL A 344 -11.38 -4.55 5.40
N PRO A 345 -10.99 -4.17 6.64
CA PRO A 345 -11.86 -3.48 7.57
C PRO A 345 -12.15 -2.05 7.10
N LEU A 346 -13.29 -1.53 7.49
CA LEU A 346 -13.67 -0.12 7.33
C LEU A 346 -14.20 0.40 8.66
N LEU A 347 -13.47 1.30 9.29
CA LEU A 347 -13.90 2.00 10.50
C LEU A 347 -13.92 3.50 10.22
N VAL A 348 -15.02 4.18 10.56
CA VAL A 348 -15.19 5.61 10.28
C VAL A 348 -15.63 6.33 11.53
N TYR A 349 -14.78 7.22 12.03
CA TYR A 349 -15.01 8.01 13.22
C TYR A 349 -15.06 9.51 12.91
N GLY A 350 -15.87 10.25 13.63
CA GLY A 350 -15.87 11.71 13.63
C GLY A 350 -16.82 12.24 14.70
N LYS A 351 -16.41 13.31 15.39
CA LYS A 351 -17.20 13.88 16.52
C LYS A 351 -18.61 14.34 16.13
N ARG A 352 -18.85 14.59 14.84
CA ARG A 352 -20.16 15.00 14.30
C ARG A 352 -20.74 13.97 13.33
N LEU A 353 -20.13 12.80 13.24
CA LEU A 353 -20.65 11.68 12.48
C LEU A 353 -21.48 10.76 13.38
N ARG A 354 -22.40 10.03 12.79
CA ARG A 354 -23.20 9.03 13.50
C ARG A 354 -22.33 7.82 13.81
N PRO A 355 -22.16 7.45 15.08
CA PRO A 355 -21.48 6.20 15.43
C PRO A 355 -22.43 4.99 15.26
N GLY A 356 -21.86 3.80 15.26
CA GLY A 356 -22.61 2.54 15.30
C GLY A 356 -23.35 2.16 14.03
N ILE A 357 -23.14 2.87 12.92
CA ILE A 357 -23.76 2.51 11.64
C ILE A 357 -23.00 1.33 11.02
N ASN A 358 -23.70 0.23 10.81
CA ASN A 358 -23.18 -0.86 10.01
C ASN A 358 -23.25 -0.50 8.52
N LEU A 359 -22.09 -0.28 7.90
CA LEU A 359 -21.94 0.06 6.48
C LEU A 359 -22.05 -1.19 5.58
N GLY A 360 -22.06 -2.38 6.18
CA GLY A 360 -22.13 -3.68 5.49
C GLY A 360 -20.85 -4.03 4.74
N THR A 361 -20.99 -4.92 3.76
CA THR A 361 -19.92 -5.24 2.81
C THR A 361 -20.00 -4.30 1.62
N ARG A 362 -18.97 -3.48 1.42
CA ARG A 362 -18.83 -2.60 0.27
C ARG A 362 -18.23 -3.37 -0.90
N LYS A 363 -18.63 -3.02 -2.12
CA LYS A 363 -18.23 -3.75 -3.34
C LYS A 363 -16.85 -3.40 -3.87
N THR A 364 -16.28 -2.30 -3.40
CA THR A 364 -14.99 -1.79 -3.87
C THR A 364 -14.37 -0.88 -2.81
N PHE A 365 -13.04 -0.85 -2.75
CA PHE A 365 -12.29 0.11 -1.94
C PHE A 365 -12.50 1.56 -2.43
N ALA A 366 -12.88 1.75 -3.70
CA ALA A 366 -13.17 3.06 -4.29
C ALA A 366 -14.32 3.82 -3.60
N ASP A 367 -15.14 3.12 -2.82
CA ASP A 367 -16.19 3.74 -2.01
C ASP A 367 -15.62 4.72 -0.97
N ILE A 368 -14.40 4.47 -0.46
CA ILE A 368 -13.67 5.40 0.42
C ILE A 368 -13.36 6.68 -0.35
N GLY A 369 -12.71 6.55 -1.50
CA GLY A 369 -12.33 7.70 -2.33
C GLY A 369 -13.53 8.54 -2.73
N GLN A 370 -14.63 7.90 -3.15
CA GLN A 370 -15.86 8.60 -3.51
C GLN A 370 -16.49 9.30 -2.30
N THR A 371 -16.42 8.70 -1.11
CA THR A 371 -16.89 9.33 0.13
C THR A 371 -16.08 10.58 0.47
N ILE A 372 -14.76 10.51 0.33
CA ILE A 372 -13.87 11.66 0.51
C ILE A 372 -14.16 12.74 -0.52
N ALA A 373 -14.33 12.37 -1.80
CA ALA A 373 -14.66 13.30 -2.87
C ALA A 373 -16.00 14.04 -2.62
N GLU A 374 -17.05 13.31 -2.17
CA GLU A 374 -18.34 13.92 -1.78
C GLU A 374 -18.18 14.85 -0.57
N ALA A 375 -17.41 14.46 0.44
CA ALA A 375 -17.18 15.27 1.64
C ALA A 375 -16.51 16.62 1.33
N PHE A 376 -15.59 16.66 0.38
CA PHE A 376 -14.93 17.89 -0.09
C PHE A 376 -15.67 18.59 -1.25
N GLY A 377 -16.75 17.99 -1.78
CA GLY A 377 -17.52 18.61 -2.86
C GLY A 377 -16.78 18.69 -4.20
N ILE A 378 -15.80 17.82 -4.46
CA ILE A 378 -14.94 17.85 -5.65
C ILE A 378 -15.48 17.01 -6.83
N GLY A 379 -16.75 16.60 -6.76
CA GLY A 379 -17.39 15.81 -7.80
C GLY A 379 -17.17 14.31 -7.68
N ARG A 380 -17.60 13.55 -8.72
CA ARG A 380 -17.48 12.09 -8.72
C ARG A 380 -16.11 11.65 -9.22
N LEU A 381 -15.62 10.57 -8.61
CA LEU A 381 -14.52 9.76 -9.15
C LEU A 381 -15.02 8.84 -10.26
N GLY A 382 -14.11 8.12 -10.92
CA GLY A 382 -14.46 7.13 -11.93
C GLY A 382 -15.27 5.96 -11.38
N HIS A 383 -14.99 5.58 -10.12
CA HIS A 383 -15.57 4.45 -9.43
C HIS A 383 -15.94 4.78 -7.99
N GLY A 384 -16.73 3.90 -7.37
CA GLY A 384 -17.14 3.98 -5.98
C GLY A 384 -18.49 4.63 -5.73
N ASP A 385 -19.12 4.19 -4.65
CA ASP A 385 -20.38 4.72 -4.13
C ASP A 385 -20.15 5.26 -2.71
N SER A 386 -20.41 6.55 -2.53
CA SER A 386 -20.25 7.22 -1.24
C SER A 386 -21.20 6.70 -0.17
N PHE A 387 -20.67 6.53 1.02
CA PHE A 387 -21.45 6.23 2.22
C PHE A 387 -21.62 7.44 3.15
N LEU A 388 -21.19 8.64 2.75
CA LEU A 388 -21.22 9.85 3.59
C LEU A 388 -22.61 10.13 4.16
N ARG A 389 -23.65 10.03 3.35
CA ARG A 389 -25.04 10.31 3.77
C ARG A 389 -25.55 9.40 4.88
N LYS A 390 -25.00 8.19 5.02
CA LYS A 390 -25.35 7.28 6.13
C LYS A 390 -24.74 7.76 7.45
N LEU A 391 -23.63 8.48 7.38
CA LEU A 391 -22.85 8.94 8.52
C LEU A 391 -23.23 10.34 9.01
N THR A 392 -23.79 11.17 8.14
CA THR A 392 -24.18 12.55 8.49
C THR A 392 -25.55 12.58 9.13
N ILE A 393 -25.73 13.46 10.13
CA ILE A 393 -27.03 13.79 10.71
C ILE A 393 -27.72 14.78 9.76
N PRO A 394 -28.98 14.55 9.38
CA PRO A 394 -29.73 15.45 8.50
C PRO A 394 -29.83 16.88 9.01
#